data_95831276a00e00157e7503d959e58e7b
#
_entry.id   95831276a00e00157e7503d959e58e7b
#
_cell.length_a   1.000
_cell.length_b   1.000
_cell.length_c   1.000
_cell.angle_alpha   90.00
_cell.angle_beta   90.00
_cell.angle_gamma   90.00
#
_symmetry.space_group_name_H-M   'P 1'
#
loop_
_entity.id
_entity.type
_entity.pdbx_description
1 polymer ?
#
loop_
_entity_poly.entity_id
_entity_poly.type
_entity_poly.pdbx_seq_one_letter_code
_entity_poly.pdbx_strand_id
1 'polypeptide(L)'
;MDLKVPHDPISQLEAIEHYRKTGKREKRTINTKNILFIMSGAFNGLEDFIKRRLNREGIGFGAEVRSKDERAEYLKQVKAEDLIAFGFESEFIGRLPVTTVFEKLEVDDLYAILKNPNNPIILGKKKDFKSYGIDIQFEDGTLYELAMKAHEEKTGARGLVSAVEKVLIKFEKRLPSTDIQKFVVTREVVENPERELARLLKDPSDPEMLEKFEALLSHEKMVLKESILSREGEFKKHYGMVFREGRIDLIVNRMIEKGHDVNTVSEEVVEIQRQVEEFERDFERRTGIDLQFSEEAINRITEIILNEDGKETALFSRLSKDYEYGFELIRDKTGQRDFIVTRETVDDPEGYLNRMIREIYKRQSDQRLEDKD
;
A
#
# COMPACT_ATOMS: atom_id res chain seq x y z
N MET A 1 -27.60 19.77 -1.82
CA MET A 1 -26.73 19.37 -0.69
C MET A 1 -25.70 20.48 -0.50
N ASP A 2 -25.74 21.21 0.61
CA ASP A 2 -24.76 22.28 0.86
C ASP A 2 -23.44 21.65 1.27
N LEU A 3 -22.49 21.56 0.35
CA LEU A 3 -21.15 21.09 0.64
C LEU A 3 -20.40 22.14 1.47
N LYS A 4 -19.88 21.72 2.61
CA LYS A 4 -18.98 22.55 3.41
C LYS A 4 -17.75 22.91 2.59
N VAL A 5 -17.34 24.17 2.67
CA VAL A 5 -16.15 24.72 2.03
C VAL A 5 -14.92 23.85 2.36
N PRO A 6 -14.04 23.55 1.39
CA PRO A 6 -12.77 22.88 1.67
C PRO A 6 -11.97 23.60 2.76
N HIS A 7 -11.24 22.85 3.58
CA HIS A 7 -10.43 23.41 4.69
C HIS A 7 -9.15 24.13 4.23
N ASP A 8 -9.00 24.36 2.93
CA ASP A 8 -7.90 25.13 2.38
C ASP A 8 -8.01 26.63 2.77
N PRO A 9 -6.98 27.20 3.41
CA PRO A 9 -6.99 28.59 3.88
C PRO A 9 -7.22 29.63 2.78
N ILE A 10 -6.76 29.38 1.56
CA ILE A 10 -6.92 30.30 0.43
C ILE A 10 -8.38 30.37 -0.01
N SER A 11 -9.02 29.20 -0.17
CA SER A 11 -10.45 29.10 -0.49
C SER A 11 -11.36 29.71 0.57
N GLN A 12 -10.95 29.69 1.85
CA GLN A 12 -11.68 30.36 2.94
C GLN A 12 -11.56 31.88 2.85
N LEU A 13 -10.38 32.40 2.53
CA LEU A 13 -10.17 33.83 2.35
C LEU A 13 -10.96 34.39 1.16
N GLU A 14 -10.94 33.70 0.03
CA GLU A 14 -11.73 34.07 -1.16
C GLU A 14 -13.24 34.06 -0.86
N ALA A 15 -13.74 33.05 -0.14
CA ALA A 15 -15.14 32.97 0.25
C ALA A 15 -15.54 34.10 1.21
N ILE A 16 -14.67 34.51 2.12
CA ILE A 16 -14.88 35.66 3.03
C ILE A 16 -14.87 36.99 2.27
N GLU A 17 -13.95 37.15 1.32
CA GLU A 17 -13.90 38.37 0.49
C GLU A 17 -15.12 38.49 -0.41
N HIS A 18 -15.56 37.37 -1.01
CA HIS A 18 -16.78 37.34 -1.84
C HIS A 18 -18.02 37.66 -1.00
N TYR A 19 -18.13 37.12 0.21
CA TYR A 19 -19.22 37.45 1.13
C TYR A 19 -19.22 38.92 1.55
N ARG A 20 -18.04 39.51 1.82
CA ARG A 20 -17.90 40.93 2.13
C ARG A 20 -18.32 41.83 0.99
N LYS A 21 -18.02 41.45 -0.27
CA LYS A 21 -18.34 42.24 -1.48
C LYS A 21 -19.80 42.11 -1.92
N THR A 22 -20.39 40.93 -1.76
CA THR A 22 -21.72 40.62 -2.37
C THR A 22 -22.84 40.41 -1.36
N GLY A 23 -22.53 40.23 -0.06
CA GLY A 23 -23.49 39.87 0.98
C GLY A 23 -24.10 38.47 0.81
N LYS A 24 -23.65 37.68 -0.18
CA LYS A 24 -24.21 36.36 -0.49
C LYS A 24 -23.12 35.30 -0.37
N ARG A 25 -23.45 34.16 0.27
CA ARG A 25 -22.62 32.96 0.23
C ARG A 25 -22.64 32.36 -1.17
N GLU A 26 -21.48 32.18 -1.76
CA GLU A 26 -21.34 31.49 -3.03
C GLU A 26 -21.78 30.03 -2.87
N LYS A 27 -22.82 29.62 -3.58
CA LYS A 27 -23.24 28.23 -3.66
C LYS A 27 -22.35 27.54 -4.68
N ARG A 28 -21.31 26.84 -4.23
CA ARG A 28 -20.53 25.99 -5.11
C ARG A 28 -21.36 24.76 -5.47
N THR A 29 -21.68 24.60 -6.71
CA THR A 29 -22.35 23.40 -7.26
C THR A 29 -21.29 22.44 -7.78
N ILE A 30 -21.36 21.18 -7.34
CA ILE A 30 -20.54 20.11 -7.90
C ILE A 30 -21.37 19.37 -8.94
N ASN A 31 -20.81 19.18 -10.12
CA ASN A 31 -21.42 18.35 -11.14
C ASN A 31 -21.26 16.87 -10.76
N THR A 32 -22.39 16.22 -10.43
CA THR A 32 -22.41 14.82 -9.99
C THR A 32 -22.51 13.82 -11.15
N LYS A 33 -22.47 14.28 -12.41
CA LYS A 33 -22.69 13.42 -13.60
C LYS A 33 -21.71 12.22 -13.66
N ASN A 34 -20.48 12.40 -13.17
CA ASN A 34 -19.43 11.38 -13.20
C ASN A 34 -19.15 10.79 -11.81
N ILE A 35 -20.06 10.96 -10.84
CA ILE A 35 -19.92 10.37 -9.51
C ILE A 35 -20.71 9.06 -9.47
N LEU A 36 -20.02 7.96 -9.15
CA LEU A 36 -20.65 6.68 -8.88
C LEU A 36 -21.24 6.69 -7.47
N PHE A 37 -22.54 6.35 -7.36
CA PHE A 37 -23.20 6.20 -6.08
C PHE A 37 -23.37 4.72 -5.75
N ILE A 38 -22.82 4.30 -4.61
CA ILE A 38 -22.95 2.96 -4.06
C ILE A 38 -23.72 3.07 -2.76
N MET A 39 -24.91 2.43 -2.69
CA MET A 39 -25.76 2.40 -1.50
C MET A 39 -25.67 1.01 -0.87
N SER A 40 -25.45 0.92 0.42
CA SER A 40 -25.40 -0.36 1.13
C SER A 40 -26.24 -0.31 2.41
N GLY A 41 -26.76 -1.46 2.81
CA GLY A 41 -27.57 -1.60 4.03
C GLY A 41 -27.83 -3.05 4.37
N ALA A 42 -28.24 -3.29 5.63
CA ALA A 42 -28.56 -4.65 6.10
C ALA A 42 -29.97 -5.10 5.67
N PHE A 43 -30.87 -4.17 5.37
CA PHE A 43 -32.25 -4.40 4.91
C PHE A 43 -32.96 -5.54 5.67
N ASN A 44 -32.90 -5.49 7.02
CA ASN A 44 -33.50 -6.51 7.87
C ASN A 44 -35.02 -6.58 7.63
N GLY A 45 -35.53 -7.78 7.34
CA GLY A 45 -36.93 -8.01 7.03
C GLY A 45 -37.28 -7.94 5.53
N LEU A 46 -36.31 -7.60 4.64
CA LEU A 46 -36.53 -7.63 3.20
C LEU A 46 -36.84 -9.03 2.70
N GLU A 47 -36.24 -10.05 3.31
CA GLU A 47 -36.51 -11.46 3.04
C GLU A 47 -37.98 -11.84 3.15
N ASP A 48 -38.75 -11.21 4.05
CA ASP A 48 -40.16 -11.50 4.19
C ASP A 48 -40.98 -10.99 3.00
N PHE A 49 -40.60 -9.87 2.41
CA PHE A 49 -41.23 -9.35 1.19
C PHE A 49 -40.95 -10.21 -0.01
N ILE A 50 -39.70 -10.65 -0.17
CA ILE A 50 -39.29 -11.59 -1.23
C ILE A 50 -40.05 -12.92 -1.11
N LYS A 51 -40.11 -13.47 0.10
CA LYS A 51 -40.87 -14.70 0.40
C LYS A 51 -42.35 -14.57 0.06
N ARG A 52 -42.98 -13.45 0.40
CA ARG A 52 -44.39 -13.19 0.06
C ARG A 52 -44.58 -13.13 -1.46
N ARG A 53 -43.67 -12.51 -2.20
CA ARG A 53 -43.75 -12.47 -3.66
C ARG A 53 -43.62 -13.86 -4.25
N LEU A 54 -42.62 -14.62 -3.85
CA LEU A 54 -42.39 -15.99 -4.35
C LEU A 54 -43.52 -16.94 -4.03
N ASN A 55 -44.14 -16.82 -2.84
CA ASN A 55 -45.32 -17.59 -2.47
C ASN A 55 -46.57 -17.18 -3.27
N ARG A 56 -46.69 -15.94 -3.73
CA ARG A 56 -47.78 -15.50 -4.63
C ARG A 56 -47.58 -15.98 -6.08
N GLU A 57 -46.32 -16.04 -6.52
CA GLU A 57 -45.96 -16.58 -7.85
C GLU A 57 -46.06 -18.11 -7.91
N GLY A 58 -45.89 -18.81 -6.77
CA GLY A 58 -45.98 -20.24 -6.63
C GLY A 58 -47.33 -20.69 -6.06
N ILE A 59 -48.37 -20.73 -6.88
CA ILE A 59 -49.64 -21.41 -6.51
C ILE A 59 -49.39 -22.91 -6.55
N GLY A 60 -49.04 -23.50 -5.40
CA GLY A 60 -49.04 -24.94 -5.23
C GLY A 60 -48.05 -25.48 -4.21
N PHE A 61 -48.63 -25.98 -3.10
CA PHE A 61 -48.12 -26.97 -2.16
C PHE A 61 -46.77 -26.79 -1.46
N GLY A 62 -46.83 -26.62 -0.12
CA GLY A 62 -45.81 -27.08 0.80
C GLY A 62 -44.75 -26.09 1.19
N ALA A 63 -45.12 -25.02 1.96
CA ALA A 63 -44.14 -24.25 2.70
C ALA A 63 -43.76 -24.98 4.00
N GLU A 64 -42.72 -25.80 3.96
CA GLU A 64 -42.01 -26.23 5.17
C GLU A 64 -41.13 -25.07 5.68
N VAL A 65 -41.16 -24.88 7.00
CA VAL A 65 -40.31 -23.93 7.74
C VAL A 65 -38.88 -24.46 7.68
N ARG A 66 -38.04 -23.79 6.91
CA ARG A 66 -36.62 -24.13 6.77
C ARG A 66 -35.75 -23.14 7.56
N SER A 67 -34.53 -23.56 7.86
CA SER A 67 -33.57 -22.98 8.79
C SER A 67 -33.01 -21.58 8.41
N LYS A 68 -32.14 -21.00 9.27
CA LYS A 68 -31.52 -19.67 9.08
C LYS A 68 -30.71 -19.47 7.79
N ASP A 69 -30.32 -20.54 7.11
CA ASP A 69 -29.58 -20.48 5.83
C ASP A 69 -30.46 -20.01 4.66
N GLU A 70 -31.80 -20.09 4.82
CA GLU A 70 -32.74 -19.67 3.78
C GLU A 70 -32.79 -18.15 3.53
N ARG A 71 -32.40 -17.35 4.52
CA ARG A 71 -32.39 -15.90 4.34
C ARG A 71 -31.51 -15.46 3.17
N ALA A 72 -30.32 -16.01 3.07
CA ALA A 72 -29.37 -15.71 2.00
C ALA A 72 -29.93 -16.12 0.63
N GLU A 73 -30.59 -17.28 0.54
CA GLU A 73 -31.21 -17.75 -0.69
C GLU A 73 -32.37 -16.88 -1.16
N TYR A 74 -33.21 -16.36 -0.23
CA TYR A 74 -34.25 -15.41 -0.59
C TYR A 74 -33.65 -14.08 -1.07
N LEU A 75 -32.64 -13.55 -0.39
CA LEU A 75 -32.00 -12.30 -0.78
C LEU A 75 -31.36 -12.36 -2.18
N LYS A 76 -30.84 -13.52 -2.61
CA LYS A 76 -30.34 -13.70 -3.98
C LYS A 76 -31.39 -13.46 -5.06
N GLN A 77 -32.66 -13.61 -4.71
CA GLN A 77 -33.81 -13.43 -5.62
C GLN A 77 -34.46 -12.05 -5.51
N VAL A 78 -33.78 -11.08 -4.88
CA VAL A 78 -34.31 -9.73 -4.72
C VAL A 78 -34.55 -9.05 -6.08
N LYS A 79 -35.72 -8.43 -6.18
CA LYS A 79 -36.10 -7.60 -7.34
C LYS A 79 -36.42 -6.17 -6.90
N ALA A 80 -36.47 -5.23 -7.85
CA ALA A 80 -36.81 -3.84 -7.60
C ALA A 80 -38.16 -3.70 -6.87
N GLU A 81 -39.15 -4.53 -7.22
CA GLU A 81 -40.48 -4.55 -6.58
C GLU A 81 -40.44 -4.90 -5.09
N ASP A 82 -39.51 -5.76 -4.66
CA ASP A 82 -39.34 -6.12 -3.24
C ASP A 82 -38.81 -4.92 -2.44
N LEU A 83 -37.85 -4.15 -3.02
CA LEU A 83 -37.31 -2.95 -2.41
C LEU A 83 -38.38 -1.85 -2.31
N ILE A 84 -39.23 -1.71 -3.32
CA ILE A 84 -40.34 -0.77 -3.29
C ILE A 84 -41.37 -1.19 -2.23
N ALA A 85 -41.72 -2.48 -2.16
CA ALA A 85 -42.62 -3.02 -1.14
C ALA A 85 -42.05 -2.88 0.29
N PHE A 86 -40.69 -2.95 0.42
CA PHE A 86 -39.98 -2.73 1.68
C PHE A 86 -40.06 -1.26 2.15
N GLY A 87 -40.32 -0.30 1.22
CA GLY A 87 -40.51 1.11 1.56
C GLY A 87 -39.61 2.10 0.83
N PHE A 88 -38.86 1.67 -0.18
CA PHE A 88 -38.13 2.59 -1.03
C PHE A 88 -39.04 3.21 -2.12
N GLU A 89 -38.77 4.46 -2.46
CA GLU A 89 -39.50 5.11 -3.55
C GLU A 89 -39.08 4.49 -4.91
N SER A 90 -40.07 4.30 -5.78
CA SER A 90 -39.85 3.65 -7.10
C SER A 90 -38.88 4.45 -8.01
N GLU A 91 -38.94 5.80 -7.95
CA GLU A 91 -37.99 6.64 -8.69
C GLU A 91 -36.54 6.47 -8.22
N PHE A 92 -36.35 6.32 -6.91
CA PHE A 92 -35.02 6.07 -6.34
C PHE A 92 -34.47 4.71 -6.80
N ILE A 93 -35.26 3.65 -6.69
CA ILE A 93 -34.86 2.31 -7.14
C ILE A 93 -34.63 2.27 -8.65
N GLY A 94 -35.44 2.98 -9.47
CA GLY A 94 -35.22 3.09 -10.90
C GLY A 94 -33.89 3.76 -11.30
N ARG A 95 -33.29 4.53 -10.40
CA ARG A 95 -31.96 5.14 -10.60
C ARG A 95 -30.80 4.27 -10.10
N LEU A 96 -31.07 3.16 -9.42
CA LEU A 96 -30.10 2.17 -8.93
C LEU A 96 -30.33 0.82 -9.65
N PRO A 97 -29.94 0.72 -10.93
CA PRO A 97 -30.32 -0.43 -11.76
C PRO A 97 -29.56 -1.72 -11.39
N VAL A 98 -28.48 -1.61 -10.64
CA VAL A 98 -27.66 -2.76 -10.22
C VAL A 98 -27.89 -3.04 -8.76
N THR A 99 -28.40 -4.23 -8.46
CA THR A 99 -28.57 -4.73 -7.10
C THR A 99 -27.64 -5.92 -6.90
N THR A 100 -26.84 -5.89 -5.85
CA THR A 100 -25.88 -6.94 -5.50
C THR A 100 -26.15 -7.43 -4.07
N VAL A 101 -26.13 -8.73 -3.89
CA VAL A 101 -26.30 -9.38 -2.59
C VAL A 101 -24.97 -9.93 -2.13
N PHE A 102 -24.56 -9.57 -0.92
CA PHE A 102 -23.37 -10.15 -0.30
C PHE A 102 -23.73 -11.45 0.41
N GLU A 103 -22.98 -12.48 0.12
CA GLU A 103 -23.10 -13.78 0.79
C GLU A 103 -22.46 -13.74 2.18
N LYS A 104 -22.84 -14.70 3.02
CA LYS A 104 -22.20 -14.90 4.31
C LYS A 104 -20.79 -15.41 4.08
N LEU A 105 -19.83 -14.86 4.83
CA LEU A 105 -18.45 -15.33 4.77
C LEU A 105 -18.30 -16.62 5.57
N GLU A 106 -17.77 -17.62 4.90
CA GLU A 106 -17.38 -18.90 5.52
C GLU A 106 -15.92 -18.84 6.01
N VAL A 107 -15.45 -19.90 6.67
CA VAL A 107 -14.08 -19.94 7.24
C VAL A 107 -13.02 -19.71 6.17
N ASP A 108 -13.17 -20.33 5.00
CA ASP A 108 -12.21 -20.19 3.90
C ASP A 108 -12.17 -18.78 3.34
N ASP A 109 -13.30 -18.07 3.31
CA ASP A 109 -13.35 -16.65 2.91
C ASP A 109 -12.62 -15.77 3.92
N LEU A 110 -12.87 -16.00 5.21
CA LEU A 110 -12.22 -15.27 6.30
C LEU A 110 -10.70 -15.54 6.32
N TYR A 111 -10.29 -16.78 6.05
CA TYR A 111 -8.89 -17.13 5.91
C TYR A 111 -8.25 -16.43 4.69
N ALA A 112 -8.92 -16.44 3.53
CA ALA A 112 -8.44 -15.75 2.33
C ALA A 112 -8.28 -14.24 2.58
N ILE A 113 -9.18 -13.63 3.36
CA ILE A 113 -9.07 -12.23 3.79
C ILE A 113 -7.80 -12.02 4.62
N LEU A 114 -7.55 -12.85 5.64
CA LEU A 114 -6.34 -12.73 6.48
C LEU A 114 -5.05 -12.98 5.70
N LYS A 115 -5.07 -13.90 4.76
CA LYS A 115 -3.92 -14.28 3.93
C LYS A 115 -3.56 -13.22 2.88
N ASN A 116 -4.47 -12.30 2.57
CA ASN A 116 -4.20 -11.23 1.62
C ASN A 116 -3.03 -10.35 2.11
N PRO A 117 -1.95 -10.20 1.33
CA PRO A 117 -0.78 -9.38 1.72
C PRO A 117 -1.10 -7.93 2.06
N ASN A 118 -2.20 -7.38 1.53
CA ASN A 118 -2.67 -6.02 1.82
C ASN A 118 -3.74 -5.96 2.91
N ASN A 119 -3.89 -7.04 3.70
CA ASN A 119 -4.89 -7.07 4.76
C ASN A 119 -4.56 -6.06 5.86
N PRO A 120 -5.43 -5.06 6.13
CA PRO A 120 -5.15 -4.01 7.09
C PRO A 120 -5.08 -4.52 8.55
N ILE A 121 -5.68 -5.68 8.87
CA ILE A 121 -5.67 -6.25 10.22
C ILE A 121 -4.26 -6.78 10.53
N ILE A 122 -3.71 -7.60 9.64
CA ILE A 122 -2.36 -8.17 9.80
C ILE A 122 -1.29 -7.09 9.69
N LEU A 123 -1.39 -6.22 8.68
CA LEU A 123 -0.45 -5.09 8.53
C LEU A 123 -0.51 -4.14 9.73
N GLY A 124 -1.71 -3.85 10.24
CA GLY A 124 -1.90 -3.04 11.44
C GLY A 124 -1.20 -3.65 12.65
N LYS A 125 -1.36 -4.96 12.89
CA LYS A 125 -0.67 -5.65 13.99
C LYS A 125 0.85 -5.68 13.83
N LYS A 126 1.35 -5.92 12.62
CA LYS A 126 2.80 -5.82 12.34
C LYS A 126 3.32 -4.42 12.66
N LYS A 127 2.59 -3.37 12.28
CA LYS A 127 2.94 -1.98 12.57
C LYS A 127 2.89 -1.66 14.06
N ASP A 128 1.87 -2.15 14.78
CA ASP A 128 1.75 -1.96 16.24
C ASP A 128 2.97 -2.53 16.96
N PHE A 129 3.33 -3.79 16.71
CA PHE A 129 4.50 -4.42 17.31
C PHE A 129 5.80 -3.74 16.86
N LYS A 130 5.92 -3.35 15.60
CA LYS A 130 7.10 -2.64 15.08
C LYS A 130 7.34 -1.31 15.79
N SER A 131 6.29 -0.61 16.23
CA SER A 131 6.42 0.63 17.00
C SER A 131 7.16 0.43 18.34
N TYR A 132 7.18 -0.81 18.84
CA TYR A 132 7.93 -1.22 20.02
C TYR A 132 9.27 -1.90 19.68
N GLY A 133 9.69 -1.90 18.42
CA GLY A 133 10.92 -2.55 17.96
C GLY A 133 10.81 -4.07 17.81
N ILE A 134 9.58 -4.61 17.74
CA ILE A 134 9.32 -6.04 17.65
C ILE A 134 8.79 -6.37 16.25
N ASP A 135 9.46 -7.27 15.56
CA ASP A 135 8.99 -7.81 14.28
C ASP A 135 8.17 -9.08 14.53
N ILE A 136 6.96 -9.14 13.95
CA ILE A 136 6.09 -10.31 14.09
C ILE A 136 5.82 -10.99 12.75
N GLN A 137 5.76 -12.32 12.77
CA GLN A 137 5.36 -13.15 11.64
C GLN A 137 4.23 -14.09 12.04
N PHE A 138 3.38 -14.42 11.07
CA PHE A 138 2.25 -15.33 11.26
C PHE A 138 2.46 -16.60 10.47
N GLU A 139 2.29 -17.75 11.08
CA GLU A 139 2.18 -19.00 10.35
C GLU A 139 0.87 -19.06 9.57
N ASP A 140 0.91 -19.73 8.41
CA ASP A 140 -0.28 -19.91 7.58
C ASP A 140 -1.40 -20.65 8.33
N GLY A 141 -1.07 -21.72 9.06
CA GLY A 141 -2.02 -22.44 9.89
C GLY A 141 -2.65 -21.61 11.01
N THR A 142 -1.92 -20.61 11.53
CA THR A 142 -2.43 -19.67 12.53
C THR A 142 -3.51 -18.76 11.95
N LEU A 143 -3.34 -18.30 10.71
CA LEU A 143 -4.35 -17.48 10.03
C LEU A 143 -5.66 -18.24 9.86
N TYR A 144 -5.58 -19.55 9.59
CA TYR A 144 -6.77 -20.41 9.49
C TYR A 144 -7.48 -20.58 10.85
N GLU A 145 -6.73 -20.80 11.94
CA GLU A 145 -7.30 -20.88 13.30
C GLU A 145 -7.97 -19.55 13.73
N LEU A 146 -7.36 -18.42 13.38
CA LEU A 146 -7.95 -17.10 13.62
C LEU A 146 -9.26 -16.91 12.82
N ALA A 147 -9.31 -17.39 11.58
CA ALA A 147 -10.51 -17.38 10.76
C ALA A 147 -11.62 -18.24 11.35
N MET A 148 -11.31 -19.43 11.87
CA MET A 148 -12.28 -20.28 12.57
C MET A 148 -12.85 -19.59 13.81
N LYS A 149 -11.99 -19.00 14.65
CA LYS A 149 -12.44 -18.25 15.84
C LYS A 149 -13.32 -17.05 15.46
N ALA A 150 -12.98 -16.34 14.40
CA ALA A 150 -13.78 -15.22 13.89
C ALA A 150 -15.16 -15.68 13.36
N HIS A 151 -15.20 -16.82 12.68
CA HIS A 151 -16.44 -17.39 12.18
C HIS A 151 -17.40 -17.79 13.32
N GLU A 152 -16.88 -18.31 14.44
CA GLU A 152 -17.69 -18.65 15.63
C GLU A 152 -18.38 -17.42 16.22
N GLU A 153 -17.80 -16.22 16.10
CA GLU A 153 -18.41 -14.96 16.56
C GLU A 153 -19.62 -14.50 15.73
N LYS A 154 -19.83 -15.07 14.54
CA LYS A 154 -20.96 -14.78 13.62
C LYS A 154 -21.11 -13.29 13.24
N THR A 155 -20.00 -12.54 13.28
CA THR A 155 -19.95 -11.11 12.96
C THR A 155 -19.33 -10.80 11.59
N GLY A 156 -19.08 -11.86 10.80
CA GLY A 156 -18.41 -11.77 9.49
C GLY A 156 -16.96 -11.27 9.61
N ALA A 157 -16.49 -10.48 8.67
CA ALA A 157 -15.11 -9.97 8.66
C ALA A 157 -14.76 -9.12 9.91
N ARG A 158 -15.73 -8.54 10.61
CA ARG A 158 -15.48 -7.82 11.88
C ARG A 158 -14.95 -8.75 12.97
N GLY A 159 -15.36 -10.02 12.96
CA GLY A 159 -14.86 -11.03 13.88
C GLY A 159 -13.34 -11.26 13.78
N LEU A 160 -12.75 -11.03 12.60
CA LEU A 160 -11.31 -11.16 12.40
C LEU A 160 -10.50 -10.20 13.28
N VAL A 161 -10.94 -8.94 13.38
CA VAL A 161 -10.29 -7.94 14.25
C VAL A 161 -10.34 -8.42 15.70
N SER A 162 -11.53 -8.82 16.16
CA SER A 162 -11.74 -9.32 17.53
C SER A 162 -10.91 -10.56 17.83
N ALA A 163 -10.86 -11.53 16.91
CA ALA A 163 -10.09 -12.77 17.07
C ALA A 163 -8.59 -12.50 17.18
N VAL A 164 -8.05 -11.66 16.31
CA VAL A 164 -6.62 -11.28 16.32
C VAL A 164 -6.28 -10.49 17.60
N GLU A 165 -7.11 -9.52 17.99
CA GLU A 165 -6.94 -8.73 19.20
C GLU A 165 -6.92 -9.60 20.46
N LYS A 166 -7.89 -10.48 20.63
CA LYS A 166 -7.98 -11.36 21.82
C LYS A 166 -6.74 -12.23 22.00
N VAL A 167 -6.11 -12.67 20.92
CA VAL A 167 -4.90 -13.48 20.98
C VAL A 167 -3.69 -12.61 21.31
N LEU A 168 -3.51 -11.46 20.64
CA LEU A 168 -2.28 -10.69 20.70
C LEU A 168 -2.18 -9.68 21.84
N ILE A 169 -3.31 -9.25 22.41
CA ILE A 169 -3.35 -8.20 23.44
C ILE A 169 -2.42 -8.46 24.63
N LYS A 170 -2.23 -9.73 25.02
CA LYS A 170 -1.34 -10.11 26.14
C LYS A 170 0.13 -9.95 25.76
N PHE A 171 0.46 -10.26 24.51
CA PHE A 171 1.81 -10.10 23.95
C PHE A 171 2.13 -8.61 23.77
N GLU A 172 1.23 -7.81 23.23
CA GLU A 172 1.38 -6.36 23.11
C GLU A 172 1.64 -5.66 24.44
N LYS A 173 1.04 -6.16 25.53
CA LYS A 173 1.24 -5.60 26.86
C LYS A 173 2.54 -6.00 27.53
N ARG A 174 3.12 -7.13 27.19
CA ARG A 174 4.25 -7.73 27.93
C ARG A 174 5.57 -7.67 27.16
N LEU A 175 5.57 -7.90 25.86
CA LEU A 175 6.78 -7.96 25.04
C LEU A 175 7.55 -6.63 24.96
N PRO A 176 6.91 -5.43 24.92
CA PRO A 176 7.64 -4.17 24.89
C PRO A 176 8.57 -3.92 26.10
N SER A 177 8.37 -4.64 27.21
CA SER A 177 9.22 -4.56 28.41
C SER A 177 10.31 -5.64 28.45
N THR A 178 10.61 -6.26 27.30
CA THR A 178 11.60 -7.34 27.17
C THR A 178 12.57 -7.03 26.04
N ASP A 179 13.64 -7.83 25.92
CA ASP A 179 14.62 -7.73 24.83
C ASP A 179 14.21 -8.51 23.56
N ILE A 180 12.97 -9.00 23.51
CA ILE A 180 12.46 -9.78 22.37
C ILE A 180 12.20 -8.84 21.21
N GLN A 181 12.92 -9.05 20.10
CA GLN A 181 12.79 -8.28 18.86
C GLN A 181 12.08 -9.04 17.74
N LYS A 182 11.95 -10.36 17.85
CA LYS A 182 11.29 -11.21 16.84
C LYS A 182 10.30 -12.13 17.53
N PHE A 183 9.12 -12.26 16.95
CA PHE A 183 8.05 -13.09 17.48
C PHE A 183 7.26 -13.76 16.35
N VAL A 184 7.05 -15.07 16.49
CA VAL A 184 6.22 -15.85 15.56
C VAL A 184 4.89 -16.18 16.22
N VAL A 185 3.81 -15.78 15.59
CA VAL A 185 2.45 -16.15 16.00
C VAL A 185 2.15 -17.53 15.41
N THR A 186 2.30 -18.54 16.24
CA THR A 186 2.05 -19.95 15.89
C THR A 186 0.64 -20.37 16.26
N ARG A 187 0.25 -21.57 15.85
CA ARG A 187 -1.03 -22.15 16.25
C ARG A 187 -1.17 -22.27 17.77
N GLU A 188 -0.10 -22.64 18.45
CA GLU A 188 -0.07 -22.74 19.93
C GLU A 188 -0.31 -21.39 20.60
N VAL A 189 0.16 -20.30 20.01
CA VAL A 189 -0.11 -18.93 20.48
C VAL A 189 -1.61 -18.62 20.43
N VAL A 190 -2.32 -19.11 19.42
CA VAL A 190 -3.78 -18.93 19.29
C VAL A 190 -4.56 -19.81 20.23
N GLU A 191 -4.11 -21.04 20.43
CA GLU A 191 -4.78 -22.01 21.31
C GLU A 191 -4.56 -21.71 22.80
N ASN A 192 -3.32 -21.40 23.20
CA ASN A 192 -2.91 -21.18 24.58
C ASN A 192 -2.00 -19.95 24.76
N PRO A 193 -2.51 -18.71 24.58
CA PRO A 193 -1.70 -17.49 24.59
C PRO A 193 -0.87 -17.30 25.88
N GLU A 194 -1.42 -17.69 27.04
CA GLU A 194 -0.75 -17.51 28.34
C GLU A 194 0.46 -18.42 28.49
N ARG A 195 0.31 -19.68 28.08
CA ARG A 195 1.40 -20.65 28.15
C ARG A 195 2.54 -20.25 27.22
N GLU A 196 2.20 -19.86 26.00
CA GLU A 196 3.20 -19.48 24.99
C GLU A 196 3.90 -18.18 25.36
N LEU A 197 3.18 -17.20 25.93
CA LEU A 197 3.79 -15.99 26.45
C LEU A 197 4.78 -16.33 27.59
N ALA A 198 4.41 -17.22 28.51
CA ALA A 198 5.31 -17.63 29.60
C ALA A 198 6.55 -18.38 29.06
N ARG A 199 6.39 -19.22 28.01
CA ARG A 199 7.50 -19.90 27.33
C ARG A 199 8.45 -18.89 26.69
N LEU A 200 7.92 -17.96 25.92
CA LEU A 200 8.69 -16.92 25.23
C LEU A 200 9.46 -16.02 26.19
N LEU A 201 8.84 -15.63 27.31
CA LEU A 201 9.51 -14.83 28.35
C LEU A 201 10.63 -15.59 29.09
N LYS A 202 10.57 -16.91 29.14
CA LYS A 202 11.57 -17.75 29.76
C LYS A 202 12.79 -17.98 28.85
N ASP A 203 12.57 -18.10 27.55
CA ASP A 203 13.61 -18.28 26.53
C ASP A 203 13.41 -17.32 25.36
N PRO A 204 13.86 -16.07 25.50
CA PRO A 204 13.68 -15.01 24.50
C PRO A 204 14.46 -15.25 23.21
N SER A 205 15.48 -16.10 23.24
CA SER A 205 16.41 -16.33 22.11
C SER A 205 16.31 -17.76 21.57
N ASP A 206 15.15 -18.40 21.71
CA ASP A 206 14.90 -19.74 21.19
C ASP A 206 15.33 -19.84 19.71
N PRO A 207 16.38 -20.62 19.38
CA PRO A 207 16.91 -20.70 18.02
C PRO A 207 15.89 -21.23 17.02
N GLU A 208 15.02 -22.14 17.43
CA GLU A 208 13.98 -22.72 16.55
C GLU A 208 12.96 -21.66 16.16
N MET A 209 12.56 -20.79 17.10
CA MET A 209 11.67 -19.68 16.81
C MET A 209 12.32 -18.67 15.85
N LEU A 210 13.63 -18.37 16.05
CA LEU A 210 14.34 -17.43 15.17
C LEU A 210 14.50 -17.98 13.76
N GLU A 211 14.84 -19.26 13.59
CA GLU A 211 14.92 -19.91 12.27
C GLU A 211 13.57 -19.89 11.57
N LYS A 212 12.51 -20.21 12.29
CA LYS A 212 11.14 -20.16 11.81
C LYS A 212 10.73 -18.76 11.38
N PHE A 213 11.11 -17.74 12.15
CA PHE A 213 10.87 -16.35 11.80
C PHE A 213 11.52 -15.98 10.46
N GLU A 214 12.80 -16.31 10.26
CA GLU A 214 13.52 -16.00 9.02
C GLU A 214 12.94 -16.75 7.81
N ALA A 215 12.52 -18.00 8.00
CA ALA A 215 11.86 -18.77 6.94
C ALA A 215 10.52 -18.12 6.52
N LEU A 216 9.70 -17.71 7.49
CA LEU A 216 8.43 -17.03 7.23
C LEU A 216 8.63 -15.66 6.57
N LEU A 217 9.62 -14.90 7.01
CA LEU A 217 9.97 -13.61 6.43
C LEU A 217 10.41 -13.77 4.96
N SER A 218 11.23 -14.77 4.69
CA SER A 218 11.69 -15.08 3.32
C SER A 218 10.54 -15.49 2.42
N HIS A 219 9.63 -16.31 2.94
CA HIS A 219 8.41 -16.69 2.23
C HIS A 219 7.49 -15.50 1.96
N GLU A 220 7.28 -14.63 2.95
CA GLU A 220 6.51 -13.40 2.79
C GLU A 220 7.08 -12.50 1.69
N LYS A 221 8.40 -12.30 1.66
CA LYS A 221 9.06 -11.54 0.60
C LYS A 221 8.78 -12.11 -0.78
N MET A 222 8.82 -13.43 -0.92
CA MET A 222 8.53 -14.11 -2.18
C MET A 222 7.07 -13.89 -2.62
N VAL A 223 6.11 -14.08 -1.72
CA VAL A 223 4.68 -13.88 -1.99
C VAL A 223 4.38 -12.43 -2.37
N LEU A 224 4.98 -11.46 -1.69
CA LEU A 224 4.84 -10.05 -2.01
C LEU A 224 5.40 -9.71 -3.41
N LYS A 225 6.57 -10.24 -3.76
CA LYS A 225 7.15 -10.08 -5.11
C LYS A 225 6.23 -10.64 -6.19
N GLU A 226 5.74 -11.86 -6.01
CA GLU A 226 4.81 -12.50 -6.94
C GLU A 226 3.50 -11.70 -7.08
N SER A 227 2.97 -11.19 -5.98
CA SER A 227 1.79 -10.34 -5.97
C SER A 227 1.98 -9.05 -6.78
N ILE A 228 3.14 -8.40 -6.66
CA ILE A 228 3.46 -7.19 -7.43
C ILE A 228 3.61 -7.53 -8.92
N LEU A 229 4.33 -8.60 -9.24
CA LEU A 229 4.53 -9.06 -10.63
C LEU A 229 3.22 -9.43 -11.31
N SER A 230 2.32 -10.11 -10.60
CA SER A 230 1.01 -10.49 -11.15
C SER A 230 0.11 -9.28 -11.47
N ARG A 231 0.37 -8.12 -10.86
CA ARG A 231 -0.36 -6.85 -11.05
C ARG A 231 0.39 -5.84 -11.93
N GLU A 232 1.43 -6.25 -12.64
CA GLU A 232 2.26 -5.37 -13.49
C GLU A 232 1.41 -4.54 -14.47
N GLY A 233 0.41 -5.15 -15.10
CA GLY A 233 -0.50 -4.47 -16.01
C GLY A 233 -1.33 -3.36 -15.34
N GLU A 234 -1.73 -3.54 -14.09
CA GLU A 234 -2.44 -2.54 -13.31
C GLU A 234 -1.51 -1.38 -12.95
N PHE A 235 -0.29 -1.67 -12.48
CA PHE A 235 0.71 -0.66 -12.15
C PHE A 235 1.11 0.17 -13.37
N LYS A 236 1.33 -0.49 -14.52
CA LYS A 236 1.60 0.21 -15.78
C LYS A 236 0.47 1.16 -16.18
N LYS A 237 -0.78 0.72 -16.03
CA LYS A 237 -1.96 1.56 -16.34
C LYS A 237 -2.11 2.73 -15.36
N HIS A 238 -1.84 2.50 -14.08
CA HIS A 238 -2.07 3.49 -13.03
C HIS A 238 -0.92 4.49 -12.90
N TYR A 239 0.32 4.02 -12.90
CA TYR A 239 1.52 4.83 -12.69
C TYR A 239 2.29 5.17 -13.97
N GLY A 240 1.94 4.56 -15.11
CA GLY A 240 2.62 4.77 -16.39
C GLY A 240 3.97 4.05 -16.51
N MET A 241 4.36 3.25 -15.52
CA MET A 241 5.64 2.57 -15.48
C MET A 241 5.53 1.10 -15.07
N VAL A 242 6.59 0.35 -15.36
CA VAL A 242 6.78 -1.05 -14.95
C VAL A 242 7.89 -1.10 -13.91
N PHE A 243 7.64 -1.78 -12.81
CA PHE A 243 8.66 -2.00 -11.79
C PHE A 243 9.54 -3.19 -12.18
N ARG A 244 10.83 -2.95 -12.32
CA ARG A 244 11.81 -4.01 -12.55
C ARG A 244 12.26 -4.64 -11.22
N GLU A 245 12.92 -5.78 -11.28
CA GLU A 245 13.25 -6.62 -10.13
C GLU A 245 13.89 -5.85 -8.97
N GLY A 246 14.93 -5.06 -9.22
CA GLY A 246 15.57 -4.27 -8.16
C GLY A 246 14.66 -3.26 -7.47
N ARG A 247 13.68 -2.71 -8.22
CA ARG A 247 12.69 -1.79 -7.66
C ARG A 247 11.60 -2.52 -6.88
N ILE A 248 11.20 -3.69 -7.35
CA ILE A 248 10.27 -4.57 -6.62
C ILE A 248 10.87 -4.94 -5.26
N ASP A 249 12.16 -5.24 -5.21
CA ASP A 249 12.87 -5.53 -3.96
C ASP A 249 12.83 -4.36 -2.97
N LEU A 250 13.02 -3.13 -3.43
CA LEU A 250 12.90 -1.94 -2.60
C LEU A 250 11.47 -1.77 -2.06
N ILE A 251 10.46 -1.95 -2.92
CA ILE A 251 9.06 -1.88 -2.52
C ILE A 251 8.76 -2.93 -1.44
N VAL A 252 9.12 -4.19 -1.67
CA VAL A 252 8.89 -5.29 -0.73
C VAL A 252 9.58 -5.06 0.61
N ASN A 253 10.84 -4.64 0.60
CA ASN A 253 11.58 -4.34 1.83
C ASN A 253 10.92 -3.20 2.59
N ARG A 254 10.51 -2.12 1.92
CA ARG A 254 9.83 -0.98 2.54
C ARG A 254 8.47 -1.35 3.11
N MET A 255 7.68 -2.20 2.41
CA MET A 255 6.43 -2.74 2.93
C MET A 255 6.63 -3.46 4.26
N ILE A 256 7.64 -4.31 4.35
CA ILE A 256 7.96 -5.08 5.55
C ILE A 256 8.47 -4.17 6.67
N GLU A 257 9.36 -3.23 6.35
CA GLU A 257 9.94 -2.32 7.33
C GLU A 257 8.93 -1.36 7.96
N LYS A 258 8.01 -0.83 7.17
CA LYS A 258 7.06 0.20 7.62
C LYS A 258 5.65 -0.36 7.88
N GLY A 259 5.37 -1.60 7.48
CA GLY A 259 4.01 -2.16 7.56
C GLY A 259 3.01 -1.43 6.67
N HIS A 260 3.47 -0.90 5.53
CA HIS A 260 2.64 -0.21 4.56
C HIS A 260 2.13 -1.18 3.49
N ASP A 261 0.97 -0.87 2.90
CA ASP A 261 0.46 -1.62 1.75
C ASP A 261 1.23 -1.29 0.46
N VAL A 262 1.07 -2.15 -0.55
CA VAL A 262 1.80 -2.02 -1.82
C VAL A 262 1.51 -0.71 -2.56
N ASN A 263 0.28 -0.18 -2.49
CA ASN A 263 -0.07 1.03 -3.22
C ASN A 263 0.63 2.25 -2.62
N THR A 264 0.59 2.37 -1.28
CA THR A 264 1.29 3.43 -0.54
C THR A 264 2.78 3.47 -0.89
N VAL A 265 3.46 2.32 -0.82
CA VAL A 265 4.91 2.26 -1.12
C VAL A 265 5.18 2.48 -2.61
N SER A 266 4.32 1.98 -3.50
CA SER A 266 4.47 2.23 -4.93
C SER A 266 4.33 3.71 -5.27
N GLU A 267 3.43 4.44 -4.62
CA GLU A 267 3.28 5.89 -4.79
C GLU A 267 4.54 6.64 -4.32
N GLU A 268 5.13 6.27 -3.18
CA GLU A 268 6.41 6.82 -2.70
C GLU A 268 7.51 6.63 -3.76
N VAL A 269 7.65 5.42 -4.30
CA VAL A 269 8.69 5.07 -5.30
C VAL A 269 8.47 5.80 -6.63
N VAL A 270 7.22 5.93 -7.07
CA VAL A 270 6.86 6.67 -8.30
C VAL A 270 7.17 8.15 -8.15
N GLU A 271 6.88 8.73 -6.98
CA GLU A 271 7.17 10.14 -6.72
C GLU A 271 8.68 10.40 -6.73
N ILE A 272 9.47 9.52 -6.12
CA ILE A 272 10.93 9.63 -6.18
C ILE A 272 11.44 9.58 -7.63
N GLN A 273 10.90 8.71 -8.46
CA GLN A 273 11.27 8.67 -9.87
C GLN A 273 10.94 9.97 -10.60
N ARG A 274 9.78 10.56 -10.35
CA ARG A 274 9.42 11.86 -10.94
C ARG A 274 10.39 12.96 -10.52
N GLN A 275 10.83 12.95 -9.27
CA GLN A 275 11.83 13.89 -8.78
C GLN A 275 13.19 13.71 -9.48
N VAL A 276 13.61 12.46 -9.76
CA VAL A 276 14.82 12.21 -10.56
C VAL A 276 14.66 12.76 -11.98
N GLU A 277 13.54 12.48 -12.65
CA GLU A 277 13.26 13.00 -14.00
C GLU A 277 13.16 14.54 -14.03
N GLU A 278 12.66 15.16 -12.97
CA GLU A 278 12.64 16.61 -12.83
C GLU A 278 14.05 17.17 -12.64
N PHE A 279 14.87 16.51 -11.83
CA PHE A 279 16.27 16.84 -11.65
C PHE A 279 17.06 16.78 -12.96
N GLU A 280 16.90 15.72 -13.76
CA GLU A 280 17.53 15.58 -15.08
C GLU A 280 17.19 16.78 -15.98
N ARG A 281 15.90 17.09 -16.11
CA ARG A 281 15.42 18.21 -16.93
C ARG A 281 15.92 19.57 -16.44
N ASP A 282 15.95 19.79 -15.13
CA ASP A 282 16.42 21.04 -14.54
C ASP A 282 17.93 21.21 -14.69
N PHE A 283 18.68 20.12 -14.56
CA PHE A 283 20.12 20.12 -14.74
C PHE A 283 20.50 20.42 -16.19
N GLU A 284 19.86 19.79 -17.16
CA GLU A 284 20.06 20.05 -18.59
C GLU A 284 19.73 21.51 -18.93
N ARG A 285 18.62 22.03 -18.41
CA ARG A 285 18.20 23.43 -18.64
C ARG A 285 19.19 24.45 -18.11
N ARG A 286 19.85 24.18 -16.99
CA ARG A 286 20.81 25.09 -16.35
C ARG A 286 22.20 25.00 -16.95
N THR A 287 22.66 23.81 -17.27
CA THR A 287 24.07 23.56 -17.66
C THR A 287 24.26 23.23 -19.13
N GLY A 288 23.20 22.88 -19.87
CA GLY A 288 23.27 22.37 -21.22
C GLY A 288 23.92 20.97 -21.33
N ILE A 289 23.90 20.21 -20.23
CA ILE A 289 24.44 18.86 -20.13
C ILE A 289 23.27 17.90 -19.88
N ASP A 290 23.11 16.88 -20.74
CA ASP A 290 22.12 15.82 -20.60
C ASP A 290 22.67 14.75 -19.63
N LEU A 291 22.02 14.65 -18.46
CA LEU A 291 22.28 13.59 -17.49
C LEU A 291 21.13 12.57 -17.55
N GLN A 292 21.50 11.30 -17.72
CA GLN A 292 20.55 10.19 -17.68
C GLN A 292 20.94 9.24 -16.55
N PHE A 293 20.03 9.05 -15.59
CA PHE A 293 20.27 8.12 -14.50
C PHE A 293 19.98 6.69 -14.95
N SER A 294 20.97 5.80 -14.75
CA SER A 294 20.76 4.36 -14.94
C SER A 294 19.74 3.85 -13.92
N GLU A 295 19.11 2.72 -14.22
CA GLU A 295 18.14 2.11 -13.33
C GLU A 295 18.71 1.80 -11.93
N GLU A 296 19.97 1.36 -11.90
CA GLU A 296 20.70 1.11 -10.64
C GLU A 296 20.94 2.40 -9.84
N ALA A 297 21.21 3.52 -10.54
CA ALA A 297 21.32 4.82 -9.90
C ALA A 297 19.97 5.30 -9.32
N ILE A 298 18.88 5.16 -10.07
CA ILE A 298 17.54 5.49 -9.59
C ILE A 298 17.15 4.62 -8.40
N ASN A 299 17.43 3.32 -8.44
CA ASN A 299 17.18 2.42 -7.32
C ASN A 299 18.00 2.82 -6.09
N ARG A 300 19.25 3.26 -6.28
CA ARG A 300 20.10 3.74 -5.19
C ARG A 300 19.59 5.04 -4.57
N ILE A 301 19.16 5.99 -5.39
CA ILE A 301 18.52 7.23 -4.92
C ILE A 301 17.23 6.89 -4.15
N THR A 302 16.43 5.99 -4.69
CA THR A 302 15.20 5.52 -4.04
C THR A 302 15.50 4.91 -2.67
N GLU A 303 16.52 4.04 -2.58
CA GLU A 303 16.97 3.43 -1.33
C GLU A 303 17.41 4.49 -0.29
N ILE A 304 18.19 5.48 -0.71
CA ILE A 304 18.65 6.56 0.18
C ILE A 304 17.46 7.38 0.71
N ILE A 305 16.56 7.80 -0.18
CA ILE A 305 15.41 8.63 0.19
C ILE A 305 14.44 7.87 1.10
N LEU A 306 14.15 6.60 0.80
CA LEU A 306 13.29 5.78 1.64
C LEU A 306 13.86 5.52 3.03
N ASN A 307 15.20 5.47 3.18
CA ASN A 307 15.86 5.27 4.47
C ASN A 307 16.03 6.56 5.28
N GLU A 308 16.10 7.71 4.60
CA GLU A 308 16.30 9.03 5.23
C GLU A 308 15.03 9.87 5.12
N ASP A 309 13.99 9.55 5.88
CA ASP A 309 12.69 10.23 5.84
C ASP A 309 12.85 11.78 5.81
N GLY A 310 12.43 12.42 4.70
CA GLY A 310 12.36 13.88 4.55
C GLY A 310 13.65 14.59 4.13
N LYS A 311 14.69 13.90 3.66
CA LYS A 311 15.95 14.53 3.20
C LYS A 311 16.13 14.58 1.67
N GLU A 312 15.07 14.40 0.93
CA GLU A 312 15.05 14.37 -0.55
C GLU A 312 15.71 15.62 -1.15
N THR A 313 15.27 16.80 -0.71
CA THR A 313 15.80 18.09 -1.18
C THR A 313 17.29 18.25 -0.90
N ALA A 314 17.77 17.73 0.24
CA ALA A 314 19.20 17.81 0.59
C ALA A 314 20.04 16.90 -0.31
N LEU A 315 19.55 15.71 -0.68
CA LEU A 315 20.22 14.79 -1.58
C LEU A 315 20.39 15.43 -2.98
N PHE A 316 19.29 15.87 -3.59
CA PHE A 316 19.34 16.48 -4.93
C PHE A 316 20.15 17.77 -4.97
N SER A 317 20.12 18.58 -3.92
CA SER A 317 20.95 19.79 -3.80
C SER A 317 22.45 19.45 -3.74
N ARG A 318 22.81 18.38 -3.03
CA ARG A 318 24.19 17.87 -2.99
C ARG A 318 24.63 17.36 -4.35
N LEU A 319 23.85 16.47 -4.96
CA LEU A 319 24.15 15.91 -6.28
C LEU A 319 24.27 17.00 -7.35
N SER A 320 23.39 18.02 -7.30
CA SER A 320 23.46 19.14 -8.23
C SER A 320 24.79 19.86 -8.14
N LYS A 321 25.26 20.18 -6.93
CA LYS A 321 26.50 20.90 -6.70
C LYS A 321 27.73 20.10 -7.14
N ASP A 322 27.74 18.81 -6.80
CA ASP A 322 28.84 17.91 -7.11
C ASP A 322 28.94 17.66 -8.62
N TYR A 323 27.81 17.46 -9.30
CA TYR A 323 27.74 17.18 -10.73
C TYR A 323 28.02 18.40 -11.60
N GLU A 324 27.50 19.58 -11.22
CA GLU A 324 27.64 20.81 -12.01
C GLU A 324 29.11 21.11 -12.28
N TYR A 325 29.93 21.18 -11.24
CA TYR A 325 31.36 21.46 -11.39
C TYR A 325 32.12 20.37 -12.18
N GLY A 326 31.88 19.10 -11.86
CA GLY A 326 32.62 17.99 -12.46
C GLY A 326 32.29 17.76 -13.94
N PHE A 327 31.01 17.72 -14.28
CA PHE A 327 30.58 17.51 -15.66
C PHE A 327 30.81 18.73 -16.54
N GLU A 328 30.73 19.96 -16.04
CA GLU A 328 31.10 21.16 -16.79
C GLU A 328 32.59 21.13 -17.16
N LEU A 329 33.47 20.74 -16.24
CA LEU A 329 34.89 20.62 -16.51
C LEU A 329 35.18 19.57 -17.58
N ILE A 330 34.47 18.44 -17.55
CA ILE A 330 34.60 17.38 -18.56
C ILE A 330 34.10 17.88 -19.92
N ARG A 331 32.92 18.51 -19.96
CA ARG A 331 32.37 19.11 -21.19
C ARG A 331 33.33 20.11 -21.83
N ASP A 332 33.88 21.01 -21.04
CA ASP A 332 34.78 22.06 -21.54
C ASP A 332 36.08 21.48 -22.09
N LYS A 333 36.51 20.31 -21.63
CA LYS A 333 37.73 19.62 -22.09
C LYS A 333 37.50 18.68 -23.26
N THR A 334 36.35 18.05 -23.35
CA THR A 334 36.06 16.97 -24.31
C THR A 334 35.00 17.31 -25.34
N GLY A 335 34.14 18.31 -25.03
CA GLY A 335 32.96 18.61 -25.81
C GLY A 335 31.77 17.67 -25.54
N GLN A 336 31.96 16.68 -24.65
CA GLN A 336 30.91 15.71 -24.32
C GLN A 336 29.80 16.40 -23.51
N ARG A 337 28.51 16.14 -23.86
CA ARG A 337 27.36 16.70 -23.19
C ARG A 337 26.41 15.67 -22.61
N ASP A 338 26.57 14.42 -23.02
CA ASP A 338 25.69 13.32 -22.61
C ASP A 338 26.43 12.44 -21.60
N PHE A 339 25.85 12.25 -20.41
CA PHE A 339 26.44 11.46 -19.34
C PHE A 339 25.44 10.52 -18.71
N ILE A 340 25.88 9.30 -18.43
CA ILE A 340 25.08 8.31 -17.69
C ILE A 340 25.54 8.31 -16.24
N VAL A 341 24.64 8.65 -15.34
CA VAL A 341 24.83 8.57 -13.89
C VAL A 341 24.61 7.12 -13.46
N THR A 342 25.63 6.48 -12.93
CA THR A 342 25.57 5.11 -12.42
C THR A 342 25.41 5.09 -10.90
N ARG A 343 25.18 3.92 -10.32
CA ARG A 343 25.15 3.73 -8.86
C ARG A 343 26.42 4.28 -8.20
N GLU A 344 27.60 3.98 -8.76
CA GLU A 344 28.89 4.48 -8.24
C GLU A 344 28.95 6.01 -8.19
N THR A 345 28.42 6.66 -9.23
CA THR A 345 28.36 8.14 -9.31
C THR A 345 27.45 8.74 -8.24
N VAL A 346 26.39 8.04 -7.82
CA VAL A 346 25.49 8.45 -6.73
C VAL A 346 26.16 8.27 -5.36
N ASP A 347 26.85 7.14 -5.17
CA ASP A 347 27.50 6.81 -3.88
C ASP A 347 28.74 7.67 -3.60
N ASP A 348 29.59 7.93 -4.62
CA ASP A 348 30.81 8.73 -4.52
C ASP A 348 30.99 9.67 -5.74
N PRO A 349 30.20 10.77 -5.80
CA PRO A 349 30.24 11.72 -6.92
C PRO A 349 31.62 12.32 -7.17
N GLU A 350 32.29 12.79 -6.12
CA GLU A 350 33.61 13.42 -6.22
C GLU A 350 34.69 12.43 -6.69
N GLY A 351 34.74 11.24 -6.09
CA GLY A 351 35.72 10.22 -6.46
C GLY A 351 35.57 9.76 -7.91
N TYR A 352 34.31 9.56 -8.35
CA TYR A 352 34.02 9.18 -9.73
C TYR A 352 34.44 10.26 -10.72
N LEU A 353 34.03 11.50 -10.52
CA LEU A 353 34.35 12.62 -11.40
C LEU A 353 35.85 12.91 -11.44
N ASN A 354 36.54 12.83 -10.30
CA ASN A 354 37.98 12.99 -10.24
C ASN A 354 38.74 11.89 -11.01
N ARG A 355 38.25 10.64 -11.00
CA ARG A 355 38.82 9.56 -11.82
C ARG A 355 38.64 9.84 -13.32
N MET A 356 37.41 10.20 -13.74
CA MET A 356 37.16 10.57 -15.15
C MET A 356 38.03 11.71 -15.61
N ILE A 357 38.15 12.76 -14.84
CA ILE A 357 38.96 13.93 -15.16
C ILE A 357 40.45 13.51 -15.30
N ARG A 358 40.99 12.71 -14.40
CA ARG A 358 42.39 12.21 -14.49
C ARG A 358 42.62 11.38 -15.75
N GLU A 359 41.67 10.53 -16.11
CA GLU A 359 41.80 9.71 -17.35
C GLU A 359 41.81 10.57 -18.61
N ILE A 360 40.97 11.61 -18.66
CA ILE A 360 40.95 12.57 -19.77
C ILE A 360 42.29 13.29 -19.89
N TYR A 361 42.84 13.77 -18.80
CA TYR A 361 44.16 14.41 -18.81
C TYR A 361 45.28 13.46 -19.24
N LYS A 362 45.24 12.20 -18.82
CA LYS A 362 46.19 11.19 -19.22
C LYS A 362 46.14 10.94 -20.73
N ARG A 363 44.96 10.71 -21.30
CA ARG A 363 44.77 10.52 -22.75
C ARG A 363 45.23 11.71 -23.56
N GLN A 364 44.99 12.93 -23.12
CA GLN A 364 45.46 14.14 -23.80
C GLN A 364 47.00 14.28 -23.72
N SER A 365 47.61 13.81 -22.63
CA SER A 365 49.08 13.78 -22.51
C SER A 365 49.73 12.79 -23.46
N ASP A 366 49.13 11.58 -23.54
CA ASP A 366 49.63 10.50 -24.40
C ASP A 366 49.51 10.88 -25.88
N GLN A 367 48.40 11.46 -26.31
CA GLN A 367 48.22 11.98 -27.68
C GLN A 367 49.22 13.09 -28.04
N ARG A 368 49.52 13.99 -27.10
CA ARG A 368 50.51 15.05 -27.33
C ARG A 368 51.95 14.54 -27.44
N LEU A 369 52.23 13.35 -26.91
CA LEU A 369 53.49 12.67 -27.04
C LEU A 369 53.60 11.96 -28.40
N GLU A 370 52.51 11.33 -28.87
CA GLU A 370 52.43 10.68 -30.19
C GLU A 370 52.48 11.69 -31.37
N ASP A 371 51.90 12.90 -31.19
CA ASP A 371 51.97 13.96 -32.23
C ASP A 371 53.34 14.67 -32.32
N LYS A 372 54.29 14.33 -31.47
CA LYS A 372 55.66 14.90 -31.46
C LYS A 372 56.74 13.99 -31.99
N ASP A 373 56.43 12.75 -32.30
CA ASP A 373 57.28 11.80 -32.96
C ASP A 373 56.92 11.68 -34.48
#